data_116b121ab08871ccae0f718f899cccaa
#
_entry.id   116b121ab08871ccae0f718f899cccaa
#
_cell.length_a   1.000
_cell.length_b   1.000
_cell.length_c   1.000
_cell.angle_alpha   90.00
_cell.angle_beta   90.00
_cell.angle_gamma   90.00
#
_symmetry.space_group_name_H-M   'P 1'
#
loop_
_entity.id
_entity.type
_entity.pdbx_description
1 polymer ?
#
loop_
_entity_poly.entity_id
_entity_poly.type
_entity_poly.pdbx_seq_one_letter_code
_entity_poly.pdbx_strand_id
1 'polypeptide(L)'
;MSIKSTLVCLVTCSRDESRRNISTTVVKNLAEKIPNAGLSNSFIVFDNNSIFKEHLEHLPAGTKIIESPENIGYWTAIKWVLDNHQEVMNKTYDYIYMIESDLIHTDLHALAECERFLEENSQASCVRTQEFSVRWNWRYNKKLKFLPFRKMRSIVHMHNDVTKEKAWFRKVIGFNNIYLSNLHAKLPALNRMDLMKKIFKELSEMEGFGEPDFFRLSHKHLPNIGVLDGGLWHQLSTLETNEVISGSYSSPELLKKTGYQETRRSRILNPPQNIKISSAA
;
A
#
# COMPACT_ATOMS: atom_id res chain seq x y z
N MET A 1 -21.52 -1.18 7.42
CA MET A 1 -21.17 0.01 6.62
C MET A 1 -20.65 -0.47 5.29
N SER A 2 -20.93 0.23 4.19
CA SER A 2 -20.40 -0.10 2.86
C SER A 2 -19.24 0.84 2.52
N ILE A 3 -18.25 0.33 1.77
CA ILE A 3 -17.17 1.13 1.18
C ILE A 3 -17.76 1.89 0.00
N LYS A 4 -17.55 3.21 -0.06
CA LYS A 4 -18.24 4.10 -1.03
C LYS A 4 -17.31 4.65 -2.09
N SER A 5 -16.12 5.07 -1.71
CA SER A 5 -15.26 5.91 -2.53
C SER A 5 -13.77 5.48 -2.50
N THR A 6 -13.50 4.20 -2.23
CA THR A 6 -12.15 3.65 -2.26
C THR A 6 -11.86 2.95 -3.59
N LEU A 7 -10.79 3.36 -4.25
CA LEU A 7 -10.13 2.60 -5.31
C LEU A 7 -9.09 1.66 -4.68
N VAL A 8 -9.15 0.38 -5.01
CA VAL A 8 -8.11 -0.60 -4.64
C VAL A 8 -7.18 -0.79 -5.84
N CYS A 9 -5.89 -0.69 -5.62
CA CYS A 9 -4.88 -0.84 -6.65
C CYS A 9 -3.81 -1.84 -6.22
N LEU A 10 -3.65 -2.92 -6.98
CA LEU A 10 -2.57 -3.89 -6.84
C LEU A 10 -1.57 -3.69 -7.99
N VAL A 11 -0.29 -3.59 -7.68
CA VAL A 11 0.78 -3.63 -8.69
C VAL A 11 1.46 -5.00 -8.64
N THR A 12 1.48 -5.70 -9.77
CA THR A 12 2.13 -7.00 -9.93
C THR A 12 3.33 -6.93 -10.88
N CYS A 13 4.32 -7.78 -10.64
CA CYS A 13 5.46 -7.95 -11.54
C CYS A 13 6.05 -9.36 -11.33
N SER A 14 5.49 -10.34 -12.03
CA SER A 14 5.82 -11.76 -11.89
C SER A 14 6.81 -12.17 -12.98
N ARG A 15 8.12 -12.09 -12.72
CA ARG A 15 9.19 -12.32 -13.70
C ARG A 15 10.00 -13.59 -13.49
N ASP A 16 9.83 -14.24 -12.36
CA ASP A 16 10.44 -15.52 -12.00
C ASP A 16 9.42 -16.41 -11.30
N GLU A 17 9.77 -17.70 -11.09
CA GLU A 17 8.85 -18.68 -10.48
C GLU A 17 8.47 -18.32 -9.03
N SER A 18 9.42 -17.79 -8.26
CA SER A 18 9.14 -17.34 -6.89
C SER A 18 8.07 -16.24 -6.90
N ARG A 19 8.21 -15.26 -7.78
CA ARG A 19 7.22 -14.18 -7.96
C ARG A 19 5.90 -14.67 -8.51
N ARG A 20 5.92 -15.65 -9.41
CA ARG A 20 4.71 -16.31 -9.92
C ARG A 20 3.89 -16.89 -8.78
N ASN A 21 4.51 -17.66 -7.88
CA ASN A 21 3.83 -18.30 -6.76
C ASN A 21 3.30 -17.26 -5.76
N ILE A 22 4.11 -16.26 -5.42
CA ILE A 22 3.72 -15.15 -4.54
C ILE A 22 2.53 -14.38 -5.12
N SER A 23 2.64 -13.92 -6.36
CA SER A 23 1.57 -13.14 -7.03
C SER A 23 0.27 -13.96 -7.13
N THR A 24 0.37 -15.25 -7.46
CA THR A 24 -0.78 -16.15 -7.53
C THR A 24 -1.45 -16.32 -6.16
N THR A 25 -0.67 -16.49 -5.09
CA THR A 25 -1.20 -16.61 -3.73
C THR A 25 -1.91 -15.33 -3.29
N VAL A 26 -1.30 -14.17 -3.52
CA VAL A 26 -1.88 -12.86 -3.18
C VAL A 26 -3.16 -12.62 -3.98
N VAL A 27 -3.16 -12.86 -5.29
CA VAL A 27 -4.35 -12.64 -6.12
C VAL A 27 -5.48 -13.60 -5.73
N LYS A 28 -5.23 -14.87 -5.42
CA LYS A 28 -6.24 -15.80 -4.90
C LYS A 28 -6.85 -15.32 -3.57
N ASN A 29 -6.03 -14.79 -2.67
CA ASN A 29 -6.53 -14.18 -1.44
C ASN A 29 -7.43 -12.98 -1.73
N LEU A 30 -7.01 -12.08 -2.62
CA LEU A 30 -7.80 -10.90 -3.00
C LEU A 30 -9.07 -11.26 -3.78
N ALA A 31 -9.04 -12.34 -4.59
CA ALA A 31 -10.20 -12.84 -5.32
C ALA A 31 -11.38 -13.20 -4.40
N GLU A 32 -11.08 -13.64 -3.17
CA GLU A 32 -12.09 -13.85 -2.13
C GLU A 32 -12.47 -12.55 -1.41
N LYS A 33 -11.50 -11.74 -1.02
CA LYS A 33 -11.71 -10.58 -0.14
C LYS A 33 -12.36 -9.37 -0.84
N ILE A 34 -12.01 -9.14 -2.11
CA ILE A 34 -12.49 -7.99 -2.90
C ILE A 34 -14.01 -8.06 -3.12
N PRO A 35 -14.60 -9.18 -3.64
CA PRO A 35 -16.05 -9.28 -3.80
C PRO A 35 -16.80 -9.23 -2.46
N ASN A 36 -16.28 -9.92 -1.44
CA ASN A 36 -16.89 -9.93 -0.11
C ASN A 36 -17.00 -8.52 0.48
N ALA A 37 -16.04 -7.66 0.23
CA ALA A 37 -16.06 -6.26 0.67
C ALA A 37 -16.85 -5.32 -0.27
N GLY A 38 -17.43 -5.84 -1.37
CA GLY A 38 -18.17 -5.03 -2.35
C GLY A 38 -17.28 -4.17 -3.25
N LEU A 39 -16.01 -4.54 -3.43
CA LEU A 39 -14.99 -3.75 -4.12
C LEU A 39 -14.72 -4.19 -5.57
N SER A 40 -15.44 -5.19 -6.11
CA SER A 40 -15.17 -5.75 -7.46
C SER A 40 -15.11 -4.68 -8.55
N ASN A 41 -16.02 -3.70 -8.54
CA ASN A 41 -16.05 -2.59 -9.50
C ASN A 41 -15.15 -1.39 -9.11
N SER A 42 -14.27 -1.56 -8.13
CA SER A 42 -13.36 -0.54 -7.63
C SER A 42 -11.94 -1.10 -7.49
N PHE A 43 -11.64 -2.18 -8.23
CA PHE A 43 -10.36 -2.86 -8.18
C PHE A 43 -9.61 -2.76 -9.51
N ILE A 44 -8.37 -2.27 -9.43
CA ILE A 44 -7.42 -2.19 -10.55
C ILE A 44 -6.23 -3.09 -10.22
N VAL A 45 -5.80 -3.87 -11.19
CA VAL A 45 -4.52 -4.56 -11.18
C VAL A 45 -3.64 -3.97 -12.27
N PHE A 46 -2.50 -3.40 -11.87
CA PHE A 46 -1.47 -2.94 -12.80
C PHE A 46 -0.41 -4.03 -12.93
N ASP A 47 -0.43 -4.73 -14.05
CA ASP A 47 0.60 -5.71 -14.41
C ASP A 47 1.81 -5.00 -15.04
N ASN A 48 2.88 -4.92 -14.26
CA ASN A 48 4.10 -4.20 -14.61
C ASN A 48 5.08 -5.09 -15.38
N ASN A 49 4.62 -5.59 -16.54
CA ASN A 49 5.36 -6.48 -17.44
C ASN A 49 5.72 -7.83 -16.79
N SER A 50 4.73 -8.56 -16.30
CA SER A 50 4.91 -9.95 -15.86
C SER A 50 5.19 -10.86 -17.05
N ILE A 51 6.14 -11.79 -16.87
CA ILE A 51 6.38 -12.92 -17.80
C ILE A 51 5.35 -14.02 -17.52
N PHE A 52 5.09 -14.28 -16.24
CA PHE A 52 4.10 -15.26 -15.76
C PHE A 52 2.81 -14.52 -15.42
N LYS A 53 1.73 -14.78 -16.17
CA LYS A 53 0.46 -14.06 -16.06
C LYS A 53 -0.69 -14.87 -15.46
N GLU A 54 -0.45 -16.10 -15.04
CA GLU A 54 -1.47 -17.01 -14.53
C GLU A 54 -2.22 -16.44 -13.32
N HIS A 55 -1.58 -15.58 -12.53
CA HIS A 55 -2.24 -14.87 -11.43
C HIS A 55 -3.41 -13.99 -11.90
N LEU A 56 -3.36 -13.46 -13.12
CA LEU A 56 -4.45 -12.62 -13.68
C LEU A 56 -5.74 -13.43 -13.95
N GLU A 57 -5.63 -14.75 -14.16
CA GLU A 57 -6.78 -15.63 -14.39
C GLU A 57 -7.66 -15.82 -13.14
N HIS A 58 -7.13 -15.49 -11.97
CA HIS A 58 -7.84 -15.62 -10.70
C HIS A 58 -8.49 -14.31 -10.24
N LEU A 59 -8.43 -13.24 -11.03
CA LEU A 59 -9.00 -11.95 -10.67
C LEU A 59 -10.54 -12.01 -10.63
N PRO A 60 -11.18 -11.30 -9.69
CA PRO A 60 -12.64 -11.18 -9.67
C PRO A 60 -13.18 -10.54 -10.95
N ALA A 61 -14.33 -10.99 -11.41
CA ALA A 61 -15.03 -10.35 -12.53
C ALA A 61 -15.23 -8.85 -12.28
N GLY A 62 -15.06 -8.04 -13.33
CA GLY A 62 -15.13 -6.59 -13.25
C GLY A 62 -13.84 -5.89 -12.86
N THR A 63 -12.79 -6.62 -12.42
CA THR A 63 -11.46 -6.04 -12.19
C THR A 63 -10.91 -5.42 -13.46
N LYS A 64 -10.40 -4.20 -13.39
CA LYS A 64 -9.66 -3.59 -14.49
C LYS A 64 -8.21 -4.03 -14.47
N ILE A 65 -7.74 -4.55 -15.61
CA ILE A 65 -6.36 -5.01 -15.80
C ILE A 65 -5.65 -4.02 -16.70
N ILE A 66 -4.54 -3.49 -16.22
CA ILE A 66 -3.66 -2.55 -16.93
C ILE A 66 -2.35 -3.27 -17.15
N GLU A 67 -1.98 -3.47 -18.42
CA GLU A 67 -0.75 -4.17 -18.76
C GLU A 67 0.27 -3.20 -19.37
N SER A 68 1.39 -3.04 -18.69
CA SER A 68 2.53 -2.31 -19.23
C SER A 68 3.39 -3.20 -20.11
N PRO A 69 3.82 -2.75 -21.28
CA PRO A 69 4.69 -3.51 -22.16
C PRO A 69 6.13 -3.63 -21.62
N GLU A 70 6.48 -2.82 -20.64
CA GLU A 70 7.77 -2.85 -19.96
C GLU A 70 7.62 -2.63 -18.45
N ASN A 71 8.60 -3.09 -17.67
CA ASN A 71 8.63 -2.82 -16.22
C ASN A 71 9.06 -1.36 -15.99
N ILE A 72 8.12 -0.55 -15.54
CA ILE A 72 8.32 0.88 -15.26
C ILE A 72 8.56 1.19 -13.78
N GLY A 73 8.61 0.16 -12.93
CA GLY A 73 8.76 0.29 -11.49
C GLY A 73 7.45 0.57 -10.76
N TYR A 74 7.43 0.24 -9.47
CA TYR A 74 6.24 0.34 -8.62
C TYR A 74 5.67 1.76 -8.55
N TRP A 75 6.52 2.75 -8.27
CA TRP A 75 6.10 4.14 -8.08
C TRP A 75 5.54 4.77 -9.34
N THR A 76 6.14 4.46 -10.50
CA THR A 76 5.63 4.92 -11.81
C THR A 76 4.28 4.29 -12.14
N ALA A 77 4.11 2.99 -11.84
CA ALA A 77 2.83 2.30 -12.02
C ALA A 77 1.72 2.93 -11.16
N ILE A 78 1.99 3.20 -9.89
CA ILE A 78 1.02 3.89 -9.00
C ILE A 78 0.71 5.30 -9.53
N LYS A 79 1.73 6.07 -9.95
CA LYS A 79 1.48 7.40 -10.52
C LYS A 79 0.58 7.32 -11.74
N TRP A 80 0.82 6.38 -12.62
CA TRP A 80 -0.02 6.16 -13.80
C TRP A 80 -1.49 5.91 -13.40
N VAL A 81 -1.72 5.06 -12.40
CA VAL A 81 -3.08 4.80 -11.88
C VAL A 81 -3.69 6.07 -11.28
N LEU A 82 -2.93 6.83 -10.48
CA LEU A 82 -3.41 8.09 -9.90
C LEU A 82 -3.84 9.11 -10.97
N ASP A 83 -3.14 9.15 -12.09
CA ASP A 83 -3.42 10.09 -13.18
C ASP A 83 -4.60 9.62 -14.07
N ASN A 84 -4.77 8.31 -14.27
CA ASN A 84 -5.68 7.76 -15.29
C ASN A 84 -6.91 7.01 -14.71
N HIS A 85 -7.01 6.79 -13.39
CA HIS A 85 -8.07 5.97 -12.79
C HIS A 85 -9.49 6.43 -13.14
N GLN A 86 -9.71 7.73 -13.32
CA GLN A 86 -11.06 8.25 -13.65
C GLN A 86 -11.52 7.80 -15.02
N GLU A 87 -10.63 7.83 -16.01
CA GLU A 87 -10.88 7.35 -17.36
C GLU A 87 -11.05 5.82 -17.39
N VAL A 88 -10.13 5.08 -16.73
CA VAL A 88 -10.14 3.61 -16.68
C VAL A 88 -11.41 3.07 -16.01
N MET A 89 -11.83 3.68 -14.91
CA MET A 89 -12.94 3.21 -14.09
C MET A 89 -14.27 3.88 -14.43
N ASN A 90 -14.25 4.96 -15.23
CA ASN A 90 -15.40 5.84 -15.46
C ASN A 90 -16.07 6.30 -14.14
N LYS A 91 -15.25 6.54 -13.13
CA LYS A 91 -15.68 6.91 -11.78
C LYS A 91 -14.57 7.69 -11.05
N THR A 92 -14.99 8.61 -10.18
CA THR A 92 -14.11 9.32 -9.26
C THR A 92 -14.02 8.59 -7.91
N TYR A 93 -12.89 8.72 -7.24
CA TYR A 93 -12.65 8.13 -5.92
C TYR A 93 -11.97 9.16 -5.01
N ASP A 94 -12.38 9.18 -3.75
CA ASP A 94 -11.80 10.08 -2.73
C ASP A 94 -10.59 9.45 -2.04
N TYR A 95 -10.51 8.11 -2.08
CA TYR A 95 -9.47 7.33 -1.41
C TYR A 95 -8.85 6.31 -2.35
N ILE A 96 -7.59 5.96 -2.07
CA ILE A 96 -6.89 4.87 -2.72
C ILE A 96 -6.24 3.94 -1.69
N TYR A 97 -6.44 2.65 -1.88
CA TYR A 97 -5.79 1.58 -1.12
C TYR A 97 -4.81 0.85 -2.03
N MET A 98 -3.50 1.13 -1.85
CA MET A 98 -2.45 0.55 -2.69
C MET A 98 -1.94 -0.74 -2.05
N ILE A 99 -1.97 -1.83 -2.80
CA ILE A 99 -1.56 -3.17 -2.37
C ILE A 99 -0.23 -3.54 -3.03
N GLU A 100 0.68 -4.10 -2.23
CA GLU A 100 1.91 -4.74 -2.70
C GLU A 100 1.66 -6.23 -2.96
N SER A 101 2.39 -6.81 -3.93
CA SER A 101 2.15 -8.18 -4.40
C SER A 101 2.70 -9.30 -3.51
N ASP A 102 3.08 -9.00 -2.27
CA ASP A 102 3.59 -9.95 -1.26
C ASP A 102 2.83 -9.88 0.07
N LEU A 103 1.59 -9.40 0.05
CA LEU A 103 0.79 -9.19 1.24
C LEU A 103 -0.50 -10.00 1.21
N ILE A 104 -0.82 -10.64 2.32
CA ILE A 104 -2.07 -11.37 2.56
C ILE A 104 -3.02 -10.49 3.37
N HIS A 105 -4.25 -10.34 2.89
CA HIS A 105 -5.30 -9.57 3.54
C HIS A 105 -6.24 -10.47 4.33
N THR A 106 -6.57 -10.03 5.55
CA THR A 106 -7.47 -10.76 6.45
C THR A 106 -8.92 -10.36 6.22
N ASP A 107 -9.20 -9.05 6.22
CA ASP A 107 -10.56 -8.51 6.05
C ASP A 107 -10.52 -7.10 5.46
N LEU A 108 -11.15 -6.92 4.30
CA LEU A 108 -11.24 -5.61 3.64
C LEU A 108 -12.50 -4.81 4.03
N HIS A 109 -13.48 -5.39 4.74
CA HIS A 109 -14.67 -4.66 5.21
C HIS A 109 -14.32 -3.48 6.12
N ALA A 110 -13.24 -3.59 6.89
CA ALA A 110 -12.80 -2.52 7.79
C ALA A 110 -12.33 -1.26 7.04
N LEU A 111 -12.12 -1.29 5.71
CA LEU A 111 -11.90 -0.09 4.90
C LEU A 111 -13.07 0.88 4.98
N ALA A 112 -14.31 0.40 5.18
CA ALA A 112 -15.46 1.27 5.38
C ALA A 112 -15.35 2.13 6.65
N GLU A 113 -14.83 1.57 7.73
CA GLU A 113 -14.54 2.32 8.96
C GLU A 113 -13.37 3.29 8.77
N CYS A 114 -12.37 2.89 7.97
CA CYS A 114 -11.25 3.75 7.61
C CYS A 114 -11.67 4.95 6.75
N GLU A 115 -12.59 4.76 5.76
CA GLU A 115 -13.19 5.86 4.99
C GLU A 115 -13.89 6.85 5.93
N ARG A 116 -14.81 6.36 6.76
CA ARG A 116 -15.53 7.19 7.72
C ARG A 116 -14.57 7.96 8.65
N PHE A 117 -13.49 7.29 9.09
CA PHE A 117 -12.47 7.98 9.91
C PHE A 117 -11.84 9.14 9.17
N LEU A 118 -11.47 8.97 7.90
CA LEU A 118 -10.90 10.04 7.10
C LEU A 118 -11.92 11.14 6.79
N GLU A 119 -13.19 10.82 6.56
CA GLU A 119 -14.27 11.80 6.38
C GLU A 119 -14.40 12.71 7.61
N GLU A 120 -14.43 12.11 8.82
CA GLU A 120 -14.63 12.84 10.08
C GLU A 120 -13.35 13.49 10.62
N ASN A 121 -12.16 13.12 10.11
CA ASN A 121 -10.86 13.63 10.58
C ASN A 121 -10.02 14.18 9.43
N SER A 122 -10.36 15.40 8.97
CA SER A 122 -9.70 16.07 7.84
C SER A 122 -8.19 16.32 8.04
N GLN A 123 -7.71 16.33 9.30
CA GLN A 123 -6.30 16.48 9.64
C GLN A 123 -5.47 15.18 9.48
N ALA A 124 -6.11 14.04 9.17
CA ALA A 124 -5.42 12.77 8.95
C ALA A 124 -5.16 12.55 7.46
N SER A 125 -3.92 12.22 7.09
CA SER A 125 -3.50 11.96 5.72
C SER A 125 -3.97 10.61 5.19
N CYS A 126 -3.97 9.60 6.05
CA CYS A 126 -4.29 8.21 5.70
C CYS A 126 -4.71 7.42 6.94
N VAL A 127 -5.14 6.18 6.73
CA VAL A 127 -5.26 5.18 7.80
C VAL A 127 -4.27 4.05 7.53
N ARG A 128 -3.32 3.86 8.44
CA ARG A 128 -2.40 2.73 8.45
C ARG A 128 -3.16 1.45 8.74
N THR A 129 -2.98 0.43 7.89
CA THR A 129 -3.70 -0.85 7.96
C THR A 129 -2.80 -2.06 8.18
N GLN A 130 -1.51 -1.85 8.38
CA GLN A 130 -0.57 -2.92 8.73
C GLN A 130 -0.97 -3.56 10.07
N GLU A 131 -0.81 -4.87 10.20
CA GLU A 131 -0.96 -5.58 11.46
C GLU A 131 -0.13 -4.91 12.56
N PHE A 132 -0.84 -4.32 13.53
CA PHE A 132 -0.24 -3.57 14.62
C PHE A 132 -1.23 -3.45 15.77
N SER A 133 -0.86 -3.88 16.96
CA SER A 133 -1.71 -3.73 18.13
C SER A 133 -1.34 -2.50 18.94
N VAL A 134 -2.17 -1.46 18.85
CA VAL A 134 -2.05 -0.25 19.68
C VAL A 134 -2.22 -0.61 21.18
N ARG A 135 -3.19 -1.48 21.50
CA ARG A 135 -3.48 -1.89 22.87
C ARG A 135 -2.32 -2.66 23.49
N TRP A 136 -1.66 -3.53 22.72
CA TRP A 136 -0.49 -4.29 23.17
C TRP A 136 0.70 -3.37 23.43
N ASN A 137 1.00 -2.48 22.51
CA ASN A 137 2.11 -1.53 22.63
C ASN A 137 1.87 -0.53 23.78
N TRP A 138 0.63 -0.10 24.02
CA TRP A 138 0.31 0.82 25.10
C TRP A 138 0.43 0.17 26.49
N ARG A 139 -0.05 -1.07 26.67
CA ARG A 139 0.13 -1.87 27.89
C ARG A 139 1.60 -2.21 28.13
N TYR A 140 2.33 -2.54 27.08
CA TYR A 140 3.77 -2.84 27.13
C TYR A 140 4.60 -1.61 27.47
N ASN A 141 4.34 -0.44 26.94
CA ASN A 141 5.06 0.79 27.28
C ASN A 141 4.91 1.19 28.76
N LYS A 142 3.79 0.89 29.41
CA LYS A 142 3.62 1.11 30.86
C LYS A 142 4.34 0.06 31.73
N LYS A 143 4.44 -1.20 31.26
CA LYS A 143 5.08 -2.31 32.00
C LYS A 143 6.56 -2.53 31.63
N LEU A 144 6.99 -2.14 30.43
CA LEU A 144 8.34 -2.40 29.89
C LEU A 144 9.42 -1.44 30.38
N LYS A 145 9.12 -0.48 31.26
CA LYS A 145 10.21 0.22 31.97
C LYS A 145 11.12 -0.74 32.76
N PHE A 146 10.69 -1.98 32.97
CA PHE A 146 11.33 -2.96 33.83
C PHE A 146 11.78 -4.28 33.18
N LEU A 147 11.61 -4.47 31.85
CA LEU A 147 11.98 -5.71 31.18
C LEU A 147 13.04 -5.50 30.07
N PRO A 148 14.07 -6.39 29.98
CA PRO A 148 15.24 -6.19 29.12
C PRO A 148 15.02 -6.55 27.64
N PHE A 149 13.80 -6.56 27.12
CA PHE A 149 13.51 -6.96 25.74
C PHE A 149 13.77 -5.83 24.73
N ARG A 150 15.02 -5.71 24.27
CA ARG A 150 15.49 -4.78 23.25
C ARG A 150 14.71 -4.87 21.91
N LYS A 151 14.19 -6.04 21.52
CA LYS A 151 13.50 -6.24 20.23
C LYS A 151 12.16 -5.49 20.09
N MET A 152 11.41 -5.30 21.16
CA MET A 152 10.13 -4.56 21.08
C MET A 152 10.29 -3.04 21.19
N ARG A 153 11.38 -2.55 21.78
CA ARG A 153 11.76 -1.13 21.67
C ARG A 153 12.05 -0.71 20.23
N SER A 154 12.58 -1.62 19.40
CA SER A 154 12.96 -1.32 18.02
C SER A 154 11.76 -1.02 17.12
N ILE A 155 10.59 -1.64 17.34
CA ILE A 155 9.41 -1.41 16.49
C ILE A 155 8.86 0.01 16.69
N VAL A 156 8.74 0.47 17.92
CA VAL A 156 8.27 1.85 18.22
C VAL A 156 9.32 2.88 17.77
N HIS A 157 10.61 2.59 17.93
CA HIS A 157 11.69 3.49 17.51
C HIS A 157 11.86 3.55 15.98
N MET A 158 11.77 2.43 15.26
CA MET A 158 11.89 2.41 13.79
C MET A 158 10.85 3.30 13.10
N HIS A 159 9.66 3.44 13.67
CA HIS A 159 8.58 4.22 13.06
C HIS A 159 8.70 5.74 13.29
N ASN A 160 9.51 6.16 14.26
CA ASN A 160 9.75 7.57 14.52
C ASN A 160 11.02 8.11 13.84
N ASP A 161 11.86 7.25 13.26
CA ASP A 161 13.09 7.66 12.58
C ASP A 161 12.83 8.61 11.40
N VAL A 162 11.65 8.54 10.78
CA VAL A 162 11.26 9.40 9.66
C VAL A 162 10.91 10.81 10.12
N THR A 163 10.13 10.94 11.19
CA THR A 163 9.67 12.25 11.70
C THR A 163 10.55 12.82 12.78
N LYS A 164 11.43 12.00 13.38
CA LYS A 164 12.23 12.32 14.59
C LYS A 164 11.38 12.74 15.80
N GLU A 165 10.09 12.49 15.75
CA GLU A 165 9.15 12.79 16.82
C GLU A 165 8.80 11.54 17.62
N LYS A 166 8.42 11.70 18.88
CA LYS A 166 7.92 10.61 19.71
C LYS A 166 6.52 10.22 19.24
N ALA A 167 6.30 8.96 18.90
CA ALA A 167 4.99 8.46 18.53
C ALA A 167 3.99 8.59 19.67
N TRP A 168 2.78 9.01 19.35
CA TRP A 168 1.66 9.08 20.27
C TRP A 168 0.40 8.49 19.61
N PHE A 169 -0.54 8.06 20.47
CA PHE A 169 -1.83 7.52 20.04
C PHE A 169 -2.94 8.14 20.87
N ARG A 170 -3.98 8.62 20.21
CA ARG A 170 -5.17 9.21 20.83
C ARG A 170 -6.42 8.48 20.36
N LYS A 171 -7.22 8.00 21.30
CA LYS A 171 -8.54 7.42 20.99
C LYS A 171 -9.44 8.51 20.39
N VAL A 172 -10.16 8.17 19.32
CA VAL A 172 -11.14 9.06 18.67
C VAL A 172 -12.53 8.61 19.07
N ILE A 173 -13.38 9.55 19.48
CA ILE A 173 -14.77 9.27 19.84
C ILE A 173 -15.52 8.75 18.60
N GLY A 174 -16.33 7.72 18.79
CA GLY A 174 -17.07 7.09 17.68
C GLY A 174 -16.30 6.00 16.92
N PHE A 175 -15.01 5.79 17.24
CA PHE A 175 -14.18 4.74 16.64
C PHE A 175 -13.65 3.78 17.71
N ASN A 176 -13.93 2.48 17.53
CA ASN A 176 -13.49 1.48 18.50
C ASN A 176 -12.07 0.98 18.24
N ASN A 177 -11.69 0.90 16.97
CA ASN A 177 -10.45 0.26 16.52
C ASN A 177 -9.50 1.21 15.79
N ILE A 178 -9.84 2.50 15.59
CA ILE A 178 -8.96 3.47 14.95
C ILE A 178 -8.51 4.52 15.95
N TYR A 179 -7.20 4.75 16.01
CA TYR A 179 -6.55 5.76 16.83
C TYR A 179 -5.94 6.84 15.95
N LEU A 180 -6.04 8.09 16.36
CA LEU A 180 -5.27 9.18 15.75
C LEU A 180 -3.82 9.12 16.27
N SER A 181 -2.84 9.34 15.37
CA SER A 181 -1.41 9.23 15.68
C SER A 181 -0.59 10.15 14.76
N ASN A 182 0.65 10.44 15.16
CA ASN A 182 1.68 10.99 14.30
C ASN A 182 2.63 9.92 13.73
N LEU A 183 2.31 8.64 13.93
CA LEU A 183 3.08 7.54 13.38
C LEU A 183 2.97 7.56 11.86
N HIS A 184 4.08 7.40 11.12
CA HIS A 184 3.97 7.30 9.67
C HIS A 184 3.27 5.99 9.24
N ALA A 185 2.54 6.04 8.15
CA ALA A 185 1.93 4.85 7.57
C ALA A 185 2.95 4.09 6.73
N LYS A 186 3.06 2.77 6.96
CA LYS A 186 3.67 1.87 5.98
C LYS A 186 2.57 1.46 4.98
N LEU A 187 2.91 1.39 3.70
CA LEU A 187 2.01 0.86 2.68
C LEU A 187 1.83 -0.66 2.84
N PRO A 188 0.65 -1.22 2.60
CA PRO A 188 -0.61 -0.53 2.26
C PRO A 188 -1.21 0.29 3.41
N ALA A 189 -1.83 1.39 3.00
CA ALA A 189 -2.64 2.25 3.85
C ALA A 189 -3.81 2.80 3.01
N LEU A 190 -4.93 3.14 3.65
CA LEU A 190 -5.98 3.89 2.97
C LEU A 190 -5.59 5.36 2.93
N ASN A 191 -5.33 5.88 1.75
CA ASN A 191 -4.81 7.23 1.53
C ASN A 191 -5.88 8.13 0.90
N ARG A 192 -5.82 9.45 1.16
CA ARG A 192 -6.61 10.44 0.41
C ARG A 192 -6.08 10.55 -1.02
N MET A 193 -6.96 10.47 -2.00
CA MET A 193 -6.59 10.49 -3.43
C MET A 193 -5.92 11.81 -3.83
N ASP A 194 -6.46 12.93 -3.40
CA ASP A 194 -5.94 14.28 -3.69
C ASP A 194 -4.53 14.49 -3.10
N LEU A 195 -4.33 14.05 -1.86
CA LEU A 195 -3.03 14.09 -1.20
C LEU A 195 -2.02 13.20 -1.92
N MET A 196 -2.41 12.01 -2.35
CA MET A 196 -1.54 11.11 -3.10
C MET A 196 -1.09 11.72 -4.43
N LYS A 197 -2.02 12.32 -5.19
CA LYS A 197 -1.69 13.05 -6.42
C LYS A 197 -0.68 14.16 -6.16
N LYS A 198 -0.85 14.93 -5.08
CA LYS A 198 0.07 15.99 -4.68
C LYS A 198 1.45 15.46 -4.31
N ILE A 199 1.53 14.41 -3.48
CA ILE A 199 2.80 13.79 -3.08
C ILE A 199 3.53 13.24 -4.31
N PHE A 200 2.84 12.51 -5.19
CA PHE A 200 3.45 11.94 -6.39
C PHE A 200 3.92 12.99 -7.39
N LYS A 201 3.26 14.14 -7.45
CA LYS A 201 3.76 15.29 -8.20
C LYS A 201 5.10 15.76 -7.64
N GLU A 202 5.21 16.00 -6.32
CA GLU A 202 6.45 16.40 -5.67
C GLU A 202 7.57 15.35 -5.83
N LEU A 203 7.24 14.03 -5.70
CA LEU A 203 8.21 12.95 -5.95
C LEU A 203 8.73 12.93 -7.39
N SER A 204 7.88 13.29 -8.36
CA SER A 204 8.27 13.34 -9.79
C SER A 204 9.29 14.43 -10.10
N GLU A 205 9.35 15.46 -9.28
CA GLU A 205 10.29 16.59 -9.40
C GLU A 205 11.64 16.30 -8.73
N MET A 206 11.76 15.17 -8.00
CA MET A 206 13.00 14.77 -7.31
C MET A 206 13.91 13.98 -8.26
N GLU A 207 15.22 14.22 -8.22
CA GLU A 207 16.21 13.42 -8.96
C GLU A 207 16.24 11.94 -8.55
N GLY A 208 15.76 11.63 -7.35
CA GLY A 208 15.59 10.29 -6.81
C GLY A 208 15.09 10.36 -5.37
N PHE A 209 14.28 9.36 -5.01
CA PHE A 209 13.63 9.29 -3.70
C PHE A 209 13.58 7.86 -3.17
N GLY A 210 13.28 7.72 -1.90
CA GLY A 210 12.98 6.45 -1.24
C GLY A 210 11.65 6.50 -0.50
N GLU A 211 11.26 5.38 0.07
CA GLU A 211 10.06 5.28 0.92
C GLU A 211 10.05 6.34 2.04
N PRO A 212 11.17 6.68 2.71
CA PRO A 212 11.20 7.75 3.70
C PRO A 212 10.81 9.13 3.16
N ASP A 213 11.08 9.42 1.88
CA ASP A 213 10.73 10.71 1.28
C ASP A 213 9.22 10.83 1.06
N PHE A 214 8.57 9.74 0.64
CA PHE A 214 7.11 9.64 0.58
C PHE A 214 6.47 9.95 1.95
N PHE A 215 6.98 9.35 3.03
CA PHE A 215 6.45 9.60 4.38
C PHE A 215 6.71 11.03 4.85
N ARG A 216 7.88 11.62 4.54
CA ARG A 216 8.17 13.03 4.87
C ARG A 216 7.20 13.98 4.17
N LEU A 217 6.90 13.74 2.89
CA LEU A 217 5.94 14.54 2.13
C LEU A 217 4.53 14.37 2.69
N SER A 218 4.10 13.15 2.99
CA SER A 218 2.81 12.89 3.64
C SER A 218 2.69 13.66 4.96
N HIS A 219 3.70 13.56 5.83
CA HIS A 219 3.74 14.26 7.12
C HIS A 219 3.81 15.79 6.97
N LYS A 220 4.55 16.29 5.97
CA LYS A 220 4.64 17.72 5.66
C LYS A 220 3.27 18.33 5.34
N HIS A 221 2.43 17.58 4.61
CA HIS A 221 1.11 18.06 4.20
C HIS A 221 0.05 17.86 5.27
N LEU A 222 -0.02 16.64 5.85
CA LEU A 222 -0.95 16.27 6.91
C LEU A 222 -0.20 15.38 7.93
N PRO A 223 0.21 15.93 9.09
CA PRO A 223 1.11 15.23 10.01
C PRO A 223 0.46 14.07 10.78
N ASN A 224 -0.85 14.02 10.80
CA ASN A 224 -1.57 12.99 11.53
C ASN A 224 -2.04 11.86 10.62
N ILE A 225 -2.17 10.66 11.17
CA ILE A 225 -2.74 9.49 10.50
C ILE A 225 -3.75 8.78 11.42
N GLY A 226 -4.63 7.99 10.84
CA GLY A 226 -5.33 6.93 11.56
C GLY A 226 -4.45 5.69 11.68
N VAL A 227 -4.57 4.95 12.77
CA VAL A 227 -3.96 3.62 12.95
C VAL A 227 -5.06 2.64 13.30
N LEU A 228 -5.32 1.68 12.42
CA LEU A 228 -6.28 0.60 12.64
C LEU A 228 -5.65 -0.44 13.58
N ASP A 229 -6.24 -0.65 14.74
CA ASP A 229 -5.79 -1.65 15.72
C ASP A 229 -6.10 -3.07 15.19
N GLY A 230 -5.09 -3.91 15.11
CA GLY A 230 -5.16 -5.24 14.51
C GLY A 230 -4.79 -5.27 13.02
N GLY A 231 -4.99 -4.18 12.28
CA GLY A 231 -4.65 -4.09 10.86
C GLY A 231 -5.51 -4.96 9.95
N LEU A 232 -5.18 -4.98 8.65
CA LEU A 232 -5.88 -5.74 7.60
C LEU A 232 -4.98 -6.72 6.85
N TRP A 233 -3.67 -6.64 7.02
CA TRP A 233 -2.73 -7.41 6.23
C TRP A 233 -1.46 -7.74 7.02
N HIS A 234 -0.86 -8.84 6.66
CA HIS A 234 0.48 -9.24 7.07
C HIS A 234 1.32 -9.60 5.84
N GLN A 235 2.63 -9.56 6.00
CA GLN A 235 3.53 -9.93 4.92
C GLN A 235 3.52 -11.45 4.73
N LEU A 236 3.42 -11.89 3.47
CA LEU A 236 3.49 -13.29 3.11
C LEU A 236 4.82 -13.89 3.58
N SER A 237 4.75 -14.95 4.36
CA SER A 237 5.92 -15.63 4.91
C SER A 237 6.37 -16.79 4.02
N THR A 238 7.61 -17.21 4.18
CA THR A 238 8.13 -18.42 3.54
C THR A 238 7.38 -19.70 3.95
N LEU A 239 6.69 -19.67 5.10
CA LEU A 239 5.86 -20.79 5.55
C LEU A 239 4.58 -20.94 4.72
N GLU A 240 4.05 -19.83 4.18
CA GLU A 240 2.82 -19.83 3.37
C GLU A 240 3.09 -20.20 1.91
N THR A 241 4.29 -19.88 1.40
CA THR A 241 4.67 -20.14 0.00
C THR A 241 5.66 -21.29 -0.19
N ASN A 242 6.32 -21.74 0.88
CA ASN A 242 7.51 -22.61 0.85
C ASN A 242 8.68 -22.04 0.02
N GLU A 243 8.72 -20.73 -0.16
CA GLU A 243 9.74 -20.04 -0.96
C GLU A 243 10.38 -18.88 -0.21
N VAL A 244 11.60 -18.55 -0.60
CA VAL A 244 12.31 -17.38 -0.07
C VAL A 244 11.86 -16.13 -0.81
N ILE A 245 11.22 -15.21 -0.10
CA ILE A 245 10.89 -13.88 -0.64
C ILE A 245 12.18 -13.09 -0.75
N SER A 246 12.72 -12.96 -1.96
CA SER A 246 13.90 -12.13 -2.18
C SER A 246 13.54 -10.64 -2.12
N GLY A 247 14.29 -9.86 -1.36
CA GLY A 247 14.06 -8.43 -1.18
C GLY A 247 14.36 -7.55 -2.41
N SER A 248 14.80 -8.12 -3.53
CA SER A 248 15.14 -7.36 -4.74
C SER A 248 14.30 -7.81 -5.92
N TYR A 249 13.44 -6.92 -6.41
CA TYR A 249 12.47 -7.19 -7.47
C TYR A 249 12.83 -6.55 -8.81
N SER A 250 13.94 -5.85 -8.88
CA SER A 250 14.28 -5.04 -10.03
C SER A 250 15.29 -5.77 -10.92
N SER A 251 14.99 -5.87 -12.22
CA SER A 251 15.99 -6.33 -13.19
C SER A 251 17.15 -5.33 -13.27
N PRO A 252 18.35 -5.77 -13.67
CA PRO A 252 19.48 -4.87 -13.89
C PRO A 252 19.15 -3.71 -14.85
N GLU A 253 18.35 -3.97 -15.91
CA GLU A 253 17.89 -2.95 -16.85
C GLU A 253 16.98 -1.93 -16.17
N LEU A 254 16.04 -2.37 -15.31
CA LEU A 254 15.17 -1.49 -14.58
C LEU A 254 15.98 -0.64 -13.58
N LEU A 255 16.91 -1.25 -12.85
CA LEU A 255 17.79 -0.52 -11.93
C LEU A 255 18.53 0.61 -12.66
N LYS A 256 19.05 0.34 -13.85
CA LYS A 256 19.71 1.34 -14.69
C LYS A 256 18.73 2.42 -15.17
N LYS A 257 17.52 2.03 -15.62
CA LYS A 257 16.50 2.92 -16.16
C LYS A 257 15.90 3.83 -15.06
N THR A 258 15.63 3.30 -13.88
CA THR A 258 15.03 4.06 -12.76
C THR A 258 16.04 4.84 -11.95
N GLY A 259 17.35 4.68 -12.23
CA GLY A 259 18.40 5.25 -11.39
C GLY A 259 18.46 4.64 -10.00
N TYR A 260 17.91 3.43 -9.83
CA TYR A 260 17.98 2.66 -8.59
C TYR A 260 19.42 2.15 -8.42
N GLN A 261 20.23 2.94 -7.74
CA GLN A 261 21.64 2.64 -7.43
C GLN A 261 21.76 1.94 -6.06
N GLU A 262 22.97 1.68 -5.60
CA GLU A 262 23.25 1.14 -4.27
C GLU A 262 22.58 1.94 -3.12
N THR A 263 22.24 3.20 -3.35
CA THR A 263 21.50 4.09 -2.44
C THR A 263 19.99 3.78 -2.35
N ARG A 264 19.47 2.82 -3.10
CA ARG A 264 18.03 2.46 -3.17
C ARG A 264 17.13 3.67 -3.48
N ARG A 265 17.52 4.54 -4.39
CA ARG A 265 16.69 5.66 -4.84
C ARG A 265 15.88 5.28 -6.07
N SER A 266 14.60 5.58 -6.02
CA SER A 266 13.65 5.40 -7.12
C SER A 266 13.45 6.70 -7.88
N ARG A 267 12.99 6.59 -9.13
CA ARG A 267 12.52 7.73 -9.95
C ARG A 267 11.15 7.39 -10.52
N ILE A 268 10.34 8.42 -10.72
CA ILE A 268 9.12 8.28 -11.52
C ILE A 268 9.52 8.53 -12.96
N LEU A 269 9.23 7.55 -13.81
CA LEU A 269 9.53 7.58 -15.24
C LEU A 269 8.31 8.09 -16.03
N ASN A 270 8.53 8.51 -17.26
CA ASN A 270 7.44 8.66 -18.22
C ASN A 270 6.92 7.27 -18.60
N PRO A 271 5.62 6.99 -18.46
CA PRO A 271 5.06 5.70 -18.82
C PRO A 271 5.07 5.51 -20.33
N PRO A 272 5.13 4.26 -20.84
CA PRO A 272 5.02 3.98 -22.26
C PRO A 272 3.63 4.34 -22.80
N GLN A 273 3.55 4.68 -24.08
CA GLN A 273 2.28 5.11 -24.71
C GLN A 273 1.30 3.96 -24.98
N ASN A 274 1.78 2.72 -25.07
CA ASN A 274 1.02 1.54 -25.49
C ASN A 274 0.60 0.63 -24.31
N ILE A 275 0.25 1.22 -23.17
CA ILE A 275 -0.35 0.52 -22.04
C ILE A 275 -1.73 0.00 -22.47
N LYS A 276 -1.98 -1.30 -22.25
CA LYS A 276 -3.26 -1.94 -22.59
C LYS A 276 -4.18 -1.96 -21.38
N ILE A 277 -5.46 -1.78 -21.62
CA ILE A 277 -6.51 -1.83 -20.59
C ILE A 277 -7.52 -2.91 -21.03
N SER A 278 -7.84 -3.81 -20.09
CA SER A 278 -8.84 -4.85 -20.28
C SER A 278 -9.66 -5.03 -18.99
N SER A 279 -10.57 -5.98 -18.96
CA SER A 279 -11.33 -6.34 -17.76
C SER A 279 -11.28 -7.85 -17.59
N ALA A 280 -11.21 -8.31 -16.35
CA ALA A 280 -11.40 -9.70 -16.01
C ALA A 280 -12.85 -10.12 -16.33
N ALA A 281 -13.00 -11.32 -16.88
CA ALA A 281 -14.28 -11.88 -17.30
C ALA A 281 -15.16 -12.34 -16.12
#